data_7e765f47dce0195e9c15842e1343db86
#
_entry.id   7e765f47dce0195e9c15842e1343db86
#
_cell.length_a   1.000
_cell.length_b   1.000
_cell.length_c   1.000
_cell.angle_alpha   90.00
_cell.angle_beta   90.00
_cell.angle_gamma   90.00
#
_symmetry.space_group_name_H-M   'P 1'
#
loop_
_entity.id
_entity.type
_entity.pdbx_description
1 polymer ?
#
loop_
_entity_poly.entity_id
_entity_poly.type
_entity_poly.pdbx_seq_one_letter_code
_entity_poly.pdbx_strand_id
1 'polypeptide(L)'
;MILVSLASKISSEIIHSLIMVTICALYKFARLDDFESMQQPLKDFMSSVDARGTILLAKEGINGTICGSQNAIVRILAFLAADGRLGVIEHKLSYSEEMPFKRLKVKLKKEIVTLG
;
A
#
# COMPACT_ATOMS: atom_id res chain seq x y z
N MET A 1 18.11 -31.58 8.42
CA MET A 1 17.57 -31.64 9.77
C MET A 1 17.57 -30.30 10.46
N ILE A 2 18.68 -29.63 10.48
CA ILE A 2 18.76 -28.31 11.08
C ILE A 2 17.81 -27.32 10.40
N LEU A 3 17.74 -27.38 9.08
CA LEU A 3 16.84 -26.51 8.33
C LEU A 3 15.37 -26.75 8.69
N VAL A 4 15.01 -28.00 8.85
CA VAL A 4 13.64 -28.35 9.23
C VAL A 4 13.33 -27.82 10.62
N SER A 5 14.30 -27.96 11.54
CA SER A 5 14.13 -27.48 12.90
C SER A 5 14.00 -25.96 12.94
N LEU A 6 14.82 -25.24 12.17
CA LEU A 6 14.75 -23.79 12.10
C LEU A 6 13.42 -23.37 11.48
N ALA A 7 13.00 -24.00 10.41
CA ALA A 7 11.72 -23.69 9.79
C ALA A 7 10.58 -23.89 10.76
N SER A 8 10.65 -24.96 11.55
CA SER A 8 9.64 -25.25 12.55
C SER A 8 9.57 -24.17 13.62
N LYS A 9 10.75 -23.69 14.05
CA LYS A 9 10.81 -22.69 15.13
C LYS A 9 10.37 -21.30 14.69
N ILE A 10 10.70 -20.91 13.47
CA ILE A 10 10.39 -19.55 13.02
C ILE A 10 9.08 -19.50 12.25
N SER A 11 8.57 -20.65 11.87
CA SER A 11 7.51 -20.67 10.87
C SER A 11 6.18 -20.19 11.36
N SER A 12 5.82 -20.40 12.61
CA SER A 12 4.45 -20.06 13.03
C SER A 12 4.17 -18.58 12.90
N GLU A 13 5.08 -17.71 13.36
CA GLU A 13 4.88 -16.28 13.25
C GLU A 13 5.06 -15.79 11.82
N ILE A 14 6.08 -16.30 11.14
CA ILE A 14 6.38 -15.86 9.78
C ILE A 14 5.29 -16.33 8.82
N ILE A 15 4.86 -17.55 8.94
CA ILE A 15 3.81 -18.08 8.09
C ILE A 15 2.50 -17.34 8.36
N HIS A 16 2.18 -17.09 9.63
CA HIS A 16 0.99 -16.35 9.98
C HIS A 16 1.03 -14.95 9.36
N SER A 17 2.17 -14.26 9.46
CA SER A 17 2.34 -12.95 8.85
C SER A 17 2.19 -13.01 7.33
N LEU A 18 2.68 -14.07 6.69
CA LEU A 18 2.60 -14.19 5.23
C LEU A 18 1.18 -14.47 4.72
N ILE A 19 0.37 -15.16 5.52
CA ILE A 19 -1.00 -15.47 5.10
C ILE A 19 -1.99 -14.40 5.51
N MET A 20 -1.61 -13.48 6.40
CA MET A 20 -2.48 -12.38 6.76
C MET A 20 -2.44 -11.30 5.70
N VAL A 21 -3.56 -10.60 5.57
CA VAL A 21 -3.63 -9.43 4.71
C VAL A 21 -2.96 -8.27 5.44
N THR A 22 -2.02 -7.62 4.79
CA THR A 22 -1.37 -6.43 5.32
C THR A 22 -2.18 -5.21 4.89
N ILE A 23 -2.50 -4.36 5.85
CA ILE A 23 -3.24 -3.13 5.62
C ILE A 23 -2.27 -1.97 5.84
N CYS A 24 -2.24 -1.04 4.89
CA CYS A 24 -1.32 0.09 4.96
C CYS A 24 -2.12 1.38 4.78
N ALA A 25 -2.18 2.17 5.84
CA ALA A 25 -2.71 3.53 5.77
C ALA A 25 -1.53 4.45 5.51
N LEU A 26 -1.62 5.26 4.47
CA LEU A 26 -0.50 6.11 4.06
C LEU A 26 -0.97 7.50 3.71
N TYR A 27 -0.06 8.46 3.86
CA TYR A 27 -0.28 9.80 3.36
C TYR A 27 1.05 10.50 3.15
N LYS A 28 1.04 11.47 2.24
CA LYS A 28 2.19 12.32 2.01
C LYS A 28 1.72 13.62 1.37
N PHE A 29 2.09 14.74 1.98
CA PHE A 29 1.90 16.02 1.35
C PHE A 29 3.07 16.25 0.40
N ALA A 30 2.77 16.53 -0.85
CA ALA A 30 3.76 16.81 -1.87
C ALA A 30 3.05 17.49 -3.02
N ARG A 31 3.72 18.44 -3.66
CA ARG A 31 3.11 19.12 -4.78
C ARG A 31 3.12 18.21 -6.00
N LEU A 32 1.96 17.74 -6.40
CA LEU A 32 1.79 16.83 -7.52
C LEU A 32 0.98 17.53 -8.61
N ASP A 33 1.64 18.40 -9.38
CA ASP A 33 0.94 19.17 -10.41
C ASP A 33 0.34 18.29 -11.50
N ASP A 34 0.91 17.10 -11.69
CA ASP A 34 0.45 16.14 -12.67
C ASP A 34 -0.30 14.96 -12.05
N PHE A 35 -0.96 15.18 -10.93
CA PHE A 35 -1.60 14.08 -10.19
C PHE A 35 -2.59 13.29 -11.04
N GLU A 36 -3.23 13.92 -12.00
CA GLU A 36 -4.18 13.24 -12.86
C GLU A 36 -3.51 12.17 -13.70
N SER A 37 -2.31 12.44 -14.19
CA SER A 37 -1.58 11.47 -15.00
C SER A 37 -0.97 10.35 -14.17
N MET A 38 -0.94 10.48 -12.86
CA MET A 38 -0.43 9.44 -11.96
C MET A 38 -1.47 8.34 -11.71
N GLN A 39 -2.73 8.62 -11.96
CA GLN A 39 -3.83 7.73 -11.60
C GLN A 39 -3.72 6.35 -12.26
N GLN A 40 -3.63 6.32 -13.57
CA GLN A 40 -3.65 5.04 -14.28
C GLN A 40 -2.40 4.20 -14.05
N PRO A 41 -1.19 4.76 -14.11
CA PRO A 41 0.00 3.96 -13.80
C PRO A 41 -0.02 3.37 -12.40
N LEU A 42 -0.49 4.13 -11.42
CA LEU A 42 -0.57 3.64 -10.04
C LEU A 42 -1.61 2.53 -9.93
N LYS A 43 -2.77 2.73 -10.52
CA LYS A 43 -3.82 1.72 -10.50
C LYS A 43 -3.37 0.43 -11.17
N ASP A 44 -2.69 0.54 -12.31
CA ASP A 44 -2.18 -0.62 -13.03
C ASP A 44 -1.14 -1.38 -12.20
N PHE A 45 -0.24 -0.66 -11.56
CA PHE A 45 0.76 -1.30 -10.73
C PHE A 45 0.12 -2.01 -9.54
N MET A 46 -0.77 -1.33 -8.84
CA MET A 46 -1.44 -1.89 -7.68
C MET A 46 -2.28 -3.12 -8.06
N SER A 47 -2.93 -3.05 -9.20
CA SER A 47 -3.69 -4.19 -9.73
C SER A 47 -2.77 -5.37 -10.03
N SER A 48 -1.58 -5.10 -10.54
CA SER A 48 -0.63 -6.17 -10.90
C SER A 48 -0.12 -6.94 -9.68
N VAL A 49 -0.21 -6.37 -8.50
CA VAL A 49 0.20 -7.03 -7.25
C VAL A 49 -1.01 -7.43 -6.39
N ASP A 50 -2.18 -7.44 -7.00
CA ASP A 50 -3.44 -7.84 -6.35
C ASP A 50 -3.79 -7.02 -5.11
N ALA A 51 -3.44 -5.75 -5.10
CA ALA A 51 -3.80 -4.86 -4.01
C ALA A 51 -5.24 -4.39 -4.15
N ARG A 52 -5.85 -4.05 -3.02
CA ARG A 52 -7.19 -3.48 -2.95
C ARG A 52 -7.18 -2.29 -2.01
N GLY A 53 -8.28 -1.58 -1.98
CA GLY A 53 -8.39 -0.40 -1.15
C GLY A 53 -8.57 0.86 -1.98
N THR A 54 -8.35 2.01 -1.36
CA THR A 54 -8.59 3.29 -2.01
C THR A 54 -7.42 4.22 -1.79
N ILE A 55 -6.94 4.81 -2.87
CA ILE A 55 -5.94 5.89 -2.84
C ILE A 55 -6.60 7.14 -3.39
N LEU A 56 -6.36 8.25 -2.73
CA LEU A 56 -6.79 9.57 -3.18
C LEU A 56 -5.56 10.32 -3.66
N LEU A 57 -5.63 10.83 -4.88
CA LEU A 57 -4.58 11.67 -5.46
C LEU A 57 -5.11 13.07 -5.63
N ALA A 58 -4.32 14.04 -5.22
CA ALA A 58 -4.65 15.44 -5.39
C ALA A 58 -3.39 16.23 -5.68
N LYS A 59 -3.56 17.48 -6.08
CA LYS A 59 -2.42 18.36 -6.34
C LYS A 59 -1.52 18.51 -5.10
N GLU A 60 -2.08 18.36 -3.92
CA GLU A 60 -1.34 18.55 -2.66
C GLU A 60 -0.78 17.24 -2.08
N GLY A 61 -1.02 16.10 -2.72
CA GLY A 61 -0.41 14.86 -2.25
C GLY A 61 -1.26 13.62 -2.44
N ILE A 62 -1.00 12.63 -1.59
CA ILE A 62 -1.59 11.31 -1.67
C ILE A 62 -2.07 10.88 -0.29
N ASN A 63 -3.18 10.18 -0.24
CA ASN A 63 -3.76 9.68 1.00
C ASN A 63 -4.56 8.43 0.69
N GLY A 64 -4.57 7.48 1.58
CA GLY A 64 -5.43 6.32 1.41
C GLY A 64 -5.09 5.15 2.30
N THR A 65 -5.86 4.09 2.10
CA THR A 65 -5.64 2.82 2.79
C THR A 65 -5.71 1.71 1.75
N ILE A 66 -4.67 0.91 1.71
CA ILE A 66 -4.55 -0.19 0.77
C ILE A 66 -4.25 -1.47 1.52
N CYS A 67 -4.54 -2.59 0.90
CA CYS A 67 -4.27 -3.88 1.50
C CYS A 67 -3.89 -4.90 0.43
N GLY A 68 -3.17 -5.89 0.87
CA GLY A 68 -2.68 -6.96 0.01
C GLY A 68 -1.69 -7.81 0.76
N SER A 69 -0.89 -8.58 0.04
CA SER A 69 0.18 -9.34 0.67
C SER A 69 1.25 -8.38 1.19
N GLN A 70 2.04 -8.85 2.13
CA GLN A 70 3.14 -8.04 2.64
C GLN A 70 4.06 -7.60 1.51
N ASN A 71 4.36 -8.51 0.60
CA ASN A 71 5.20 -8.19 -0.55
C ASN A 71 4.56 -7.13 -1.45
N ALA A 72 3.25 -7.21 -1.65
CA ALA A 72 2.55 -6.22 -2.46
C ALA A 72 2.68 -4.82 -1.85
N ILE A 73 2.50 -4.72 -0.54
CA ILE A 73 2.59 -3.43 0.15
C ILE A 73 4.00 -2.85 0.03
N VAL A 74 5.04 -3.68 0.24
CA VAL A 74 6.42 -3.23 0.10
C VAL A 74 6.67 -2.70 -1.31
N ARG A 75 6.18 -3.42 -2.32
CA ARG A 75 6.38 -3.02 -3.72
C ARG A 75 5.63 -1.74 -4.07
N ILE A 76 4.44 -1.55 -3.52
CA ILE A 76 3.67 -0.32 -3.76
C ILE A 76 4.37 0.88 -3.13
N LEU A 77 4.85 0.73 -1.90
CA LEU A 77 5.58 1.81 -1.25
C LEU A 77 6.85 2.16 -2.02
N ALA A 78 7.54 1.15 -2.56
CA ALA A 78 8.73 1.38 -3.38
C ALA A 78 8.38 2.07 -4.71
N PHE A 79 7.27 1.68 -5.32
CA PHE A 79 6.78 2.32 -6.54
C PHE A 79 6.51 3.81 -6.31
N LEU A 80 5.85 4.12 -5.21
CA LEU A 80 5.55 5.51 -4.87
C LEU A 80 6.83 6.29 -4.52
N ALA A 81 7.73 5.65 -3.79
CA ALA A 81 8.98 6.30 -3.39
C ALA A 81 9.91 6.59 -4.56
N ALA A 82 9.73 5.88 -5.68
CA ALA A 82 10.51 6.14 -6.90
C ALA A 82 10.21 7.52 -7.47
N ASP A 83 9.05 8.10 -7.14
CA ASP A 83 8.78 9.48 -7.47
C ASP A 83 9.46 10.33 -6.41
N GLY A 84 10.46 11.10 -6.80
CA GLY A 84 11.25 11.90 -5.85
C GLY A 84 10.44 12.90 -5.05
N ARG A 85 9.26 13.29 -5.54
CA ARG A 85 8.40 14.21 -4.81
C ARG A 85 7.75 13.53 -3.61
N LEU A 86 7.50 12.23 -3.70
CA LEU A 86 6.89 11.47 -2.63
C LEU A 86 7.93 10.91 -1.67
N GLY A 87 9.01 10.36 -2.19
CA GLY A 87 10.06 9.81 -1.34
C GLY A 87 9.53 8.81 -0.32
N VAL A 88 10.01 8.92 0.90
CA VAL A 88 9.54 8.05 1.98
C VAL A 88 8.17 8.54 2.43
N ILE A 89 7.19 7.66 2.35
CA ILE A 89 5.80 7.99 2.68
C ILE A 89 5.51 7.53 4.10
N GLU A 90 4.93 8.40 4.90
CA GLU A 90 4.48 8.03 6.22
C GLU A 90 3.34 7.04 6.10
N HIS A 91 3.43 5.96 6.84
CA HIS A 91 2.43 4.93 6.76
C HIS A 91 2.34 4.14 8.05
N LYS A 92 1.22 3.48 8.22
CA LYS A 92 0.96 2.65 9.38
C LYS A 92 0.46 1.30 8.89
N LEU A 93 1.05 0.24 9.40
CA LEU A 93 0.68 -1.12 9.01
C LEU A 93 -0.22 -1.75 10.08
N SER A 94 -1.17 -2.53 9.62
CA SER A 94 -1.97 -3.41 10.46
C SER A 94 -2.26 -4.68 9.67
N TYR A 95 -2.86 -5.66 10.30
CA TYR A 95 -3.03 -6.98 9.68
C TYR A 95 -4.43 -7.50 9.93
N SER A 96 -4.92 -8.28 8.99
CA SER A 96 -6.24 -8.87 9.06
C SER A 96 -6.20 -10.27 8.48
N GLU A 97 -7.01 -11.17 9.01
CA GLU A 97 -7.12 -12.52 8.45
C GLU A 97 -7.93 -12.50 7.16
N GLU A 98 -8.77 -11.49 6.97
CA GLU A 98 -9.60 -11.38 5.80
C GLU A 98 -9.30 -10.10 5.04
N MET A 99 -9.53 -10.13 3.75
CA MET A 99 -9.38 -8.97 2.90
C MET A 99 -10.50 -7.98 3.20
N PRO A 100 -10.19 -6.80 3.78
CA PRO A 100 -11.23 -5.85 4.20
C PRO A 100 -11.84 -5.03 3.06
N PHE A 101 -11.22 -5.03 1.89
CA PHE A 101 -11.70 -4.27 0.76
C PHE A 101 -12.05 -5.18 -0.41
N LYS A 102 -13.11 -4.84 -1.14
CA LYS A 102 -13.52 -5.63 -2.29
C LYS A 102 -12.91 -5.13 -3.60
N ARG A 103 -12.57 -3.85 -3.67
CA ARG A 103 -12.12 -3.23 -4.91
C ARG A 103 -10.88 -2.40 -4.71
N LEU A 104 -10.21 -2.12 -5.82
CA LEU A 104 -9.12 -1.18 -5.88
C LEU A 104 -9.65 0.08 -6.55
N LYS A 105 -9.47 1.22 -5.88
CA LYS A 105 -9.88 2.52 -6.42
C LYS A 105 -8.74 3.49 -6.28
N VAL A 106 -8.44 4.21 -7.34
CA VAL A 106 -7.52 5.34 -7.30
C VAL A 106 -8.32 6.54 -7.77
N LYS A 107 -8.63 7.44 -6.85
CA LYS A 107 -9.53 8.56 -7.11
C LYS A 107 -8.79 9.86 -7.17
N LEU A 108 -9.24 10.75 -8.06
CA LEU A 108 -8.73 12.11 -8.13
C LEU A 108 -9.60 13.01 -7.27
N LYS A 109 -8.97 13.83 -6.47
CA LYS A 109 -9.66 14.75 -5.56
C LYS A 109 -9.11 16.15 -5.70
N LYS A 110 -9.89 17.13 -5.30
CA LYS A 110 -9.41 18.51 -5.25
C LYS A 110 -8.45 18.68 -4.09
N GLU A 111 -8.71 18.00 -2.99
CA GLU A 111 -7.84 18.02 -1.81
C GLU A 111 -7.78 16.66 -1.18
N ILE A 112 -6.68 16.37 -0.50
CA ILE A 112 -6.53 15.11 0.21
C ILE A 112 -6.78 15.26 1.70
N VAL A 113 -6.93 16.44 2.18
CA VAL A 113 -7.15 16.67 3.57
C VAL A 113 -8.49 16.20 3.96
N THR A 114 -8.47 15.38 4.82
CA THR A 114 -9.66 14.98 5.11
C THR A 114 -9.79 14.78 6.42
N LEU A 115 -9.47 14.94 6.91
CA LEU A 115 -9.61 14.75 8.03
C LEU A 115 -10.40 14.85 8.64
N GLY A 116 -10.64 14.96 8.61
CA GLY A 116 -11.68 15.19 9.38
C GLY A 116 -11.85 14.39 10.38
#